data_a5660de62ca685995a8665f090ed627b
#
_entry.id   a5660de62ca685995a8665f090ed627b
#
_cell.length_a   1.000
_cell.length_b   1.000
_cell.length_c   1.000
_cell.angle_alpha   90.00
_cell.angle_beta   90.00
_cell.angle_gamma   90.00
#
_symmetry.space_group_name_H-M   'P 1'
#
loop_
_entity.id
_entity.type
_entity.pdbx_description
1 polymer ?
#
loop_
_entity_poly.entity_id
_entity_poly.type
_entity_poly.pdbx_seq_one_letter_code
_entity_poly.pdbx_strand_id
1 'polypeptide(L)'
;MSNKKLDVICLGAAVVDIPLRPVSRDIFDIESYPVDRIAMSVGGDAMNEATIISRLGFKTGIIACIGDDAAGQFILKSCKQDNIDVEGIKVDPNIDTSMNIGLVTDDGERTFVTNRNGSLWKENLEHVDFEKMKQAKILSLASIFNCPLLDGKALVEIFKVAKAEGMTITADMIKPRLGETLDDIKEALSYVDYFFPNFDEAYLMTGETDEAKVADVLYNCGVKNVIMKIGKRGCYIRNK
;
A
#
# COMPACT_ATOMS: atom_id res chain seq x y z
N MET A 1 -25.56 8.89 -14.38
CA MET A 1 -24.46 9.03 -13.41
C MET A 1 -24.51 7.84 -12.49
N SER A 2 -23.47 7.02 -12.46
CA SER A 2 -23.39 5.83 -11.59
C SER A 2 -23.53 6.28 -10.14
N ASN A 3 -24.47 5.69 -9.39
CA ASN A 3 -24.72 6.04 -7.98
C ASN A 3 -23.69 5.34 -7.09
N LYS A 4 -22.38 5.66 -7.31
CA LYS A 4 -21.26 5.10 -6.52
C LYS A 4 -21.41 5.53 -5.06
N LYS A 5 -21.33 4.56 -4.13
CA LYS A 5 -21.51 4.79 -2.70
C LYS A 5 -20.26 5.37 -2.02
N LEU A 6 -19.08 5.03 -2.58
CA LEU A 6 -17.77 5.46 -2.08
C LEU A 6 -17.10 6.43 -3.06
N ASP A 7 -16.34 7.38 -2.54
CA ASP A 7 -15.49 8.24 -3.36
C ASP A 7 -14.20 7.50 -3.72
N VAL A 8 -13.57 6.84 -2.75
CA VAL A 8 -12.32 6.09 -2.93
C VAL A 8 -12.42 4.75 -2.24
N ILE A 9 -11.84 3.72 -2.83
CA ILE A 9 -11.54 2.46 -2.18
C ILE A 9 -10.03 2.19 -2.30
N CYS A 10 -9.38 1.99 -1.17
CA CYS A 10 -7.96 1.68 -1.10
C CYS A 10 -7.78 0.17 -1.07
N LEU A 11 -6.90 -0.37 -1.92
CA LEU A 11 -6.58 -1.80 -1.99
C LEU A 11 -5.13 -2.01 -1.59
N GLY A 12 -4.88 -2.94 -0.68
CA GLY A 12 -3.55 -3.36 -0.26
C GLY A 12 -3.41 -3.57 1.24
N ALA A 13 -2.18 -3.51 1.74
CA ALA A 13 -1.86 -3.92 3.09
C ALA A 13 -2.53 -3.06 4.18
N ALA A 14 -3.12 -3.76 5.16
CA ALA A 14 -3.47 -3.25 6.49
C ALA A 14 -2.69 -4.06 7.53
N VAL A 15 -1.89 -3.37 8.34
CA VAL A 15 -0.97 -4.00 9.30
C VAL A 15 -1.04 -3.31 10.66
N VAL A 16 -0.47 -3.94 11.67
CA VAL A 16 -0.23 -3.30 12.98
C VAL A 16 1.25 -2.99 13.10
N ASP A 17 1.57 -1.74 13.38
CA ASP A 17 2.94 -1.27 13.62
C ASP A 17 3.20 -1.09 15.11
N ILE A 18 4.31 -1.64 15.60
CA ILE A 18 4.78 -1.53 16.99
C ILE A 18 6.20 -0.94 16.96
N PRO A 19 6.35 0.39 16.95
CA PRO A 19 7.67 1.00 17.04
C PRO A 19 8.24 0.87 18.46
N LEU A 20 9.50 0.44 18.54
CA LEU A 20 10.34 0.43 19.74
C LEU A 20 11.39 1.53 19.59
N ARG A 21 11.46 2.47 20.56
CA ARG A 21 12.36 3.62 20.49
C ARG A 21 12.82 4.05 21.88
N PRO A 22 14.11 4.43 22.05
CA PRO A 22 15.22 4.18 21.12
C PRO A 22 15.70 2.73 21.20
N VAL A 23 16.28 2.23 20.11
CA VAL A 23 16.89 0.90 20.08
C VAL A 23 18.32 1.01 19.54
N SER A 24 19.29 0.39 20.20
CA SER A 24 20.65 0.25 19.71
C SER A 24 20.99 -1.23 19.46
N ARG A 25 22.19 -1.49 18.93
CA ARG A 25 22.60 -2.87 18.56
C ARG A 25 22.76 -3.80 19.74
N ASP A 26 23.01 -3.28 20.93
CA ASP A 26 23.14 -4.01 22.21
C ASP A 26 21.82 -4.63 22.69
N ILE A 27 20.71 -4.39 21.99
CA ILE A 27 19.45 -5.12 22.24
C ILE A 27 19.64 -6.65 22.22
N PHE A 28 20.63 -7.15 21.47
CA PHE A 28 20.94 -8.58 21.38
C PHE A 28 21.88 -9.07 22.46
N ASP A 29 22.47 -8.18 23.26
CA ASP A 29 23.50 -8.49 24.24
C ASP A 29 22.95 -8.51 25.68
N ILE A 30 21.70 -8.08 25.88
CA ILE A 30 21.10 -7.98 27.21
C ILE A 30 19.74 -8.68 27.26
N GLU A 31 19.41 -9.26 28.41
CA GLU A 31 18.19 -10.05 28.60
C GLU A 31 16.90 -9.20 28.52
N SER A 32 16.96 -7.96 29.00
CA SER A 32 15.82 -7.04 29.00
C SER A 32 16.28 -5.65 28.59
N TYR A 33 15.84 -5.21 27.39
CA TYR A 33 16.21 -3.92 26.82
C TYR A 33 15.11 -2.88 27.11
N PRO A 34 15.39 -1.85 27.92
CA PRO A 34 14.41 -0.79 28.20
C PRO A 34 14.30 0.17 27.01
N VAL A 35 13.09 0.50 26.62
CA VAL A 35 12.77 1.53 25.61
C VAL A 35 11.86 2.58 26.24
N ASP A 36 11.89 3.80 25.73
CA ASP A 36 11.09 4.90 26.27
C ASP A 36 9.58 4.69 26.03
N ARG A 37 9.24 4.05 24.91
CA ARG A 37 7.86 3.85 24.52
C ARG A 37 7.67 2.63 23.65
N ILE A 38 6.63 1.87 23.98
CA ILE A 38 6.04 0.84 23.11
C ILE A 38 4.59 1.24 22.88
N ALA A 39 4.18 1.36 21.63
CA ALA A 39 2.81 1.67 21.27
C ALA A 39 2.40 0.86 20.04
N MET A 40 1.12 0.56 19.95
CA MET A 40 0.52 -0.03 18.76
C MET A 40 -0.16 1.07 17.94
N SER A 41 0.02 1.02 16.64
CA SER A 41 -0.70 1.85 15.67
C SER A 41 -1.09 1.00 14.46
N VAL A 42 -2.12 1.41 13.75
CA VAL A 42 -2.38 0.84 12.43
C VAL A 42 -1.38 1.39 11.42
N GLY A 43 -1.03 0.57 10.46
CA GLY A 43 -0.12 0.90 9.37
C GLY A 43 -0.48 0.10 8.12
N GLY A 44 0.45 0.07 7.19
CA GLY A 44 0.20 -0.42 5.83
C GLY A 44 -0.30 0.69 4.93
N ASP A 45 0.15 0.67 3.68
CA ASP A 45 -0.07 1.79 2.77
C ASP A 45 -1.55 2.03 2.50
N ALA A 46 -2.34 0.97 2.26
CA ALA A 46 -3.77 1.10 2.02
C ALA A 46 -4.52 1.64 3.25
N MET A 47 -4.14 1.19 4.46
CA MET A 47 -4.74 1.67 5.68
C MET A 47 -4.39 3.14 5.95
N ASN A 48 -3.15 3.54 5.68
CA ASN A 48 -2.71 4.93 5.82
C ASN A 48 -3.45 5.86 4.85
N GLU A 49 -3.56 5.46 3.58
CA GLU A 49 -4.32 6.21 2.58
C GLU A 49 -5.79 6.34 2.97
N ALA A 50 -6.44 5.21 3.29
CA ALA A 50 -7.85 5.21 3.69
C ALA A 50 -8.11 6.10 4.90
N THR A 51 -7.22 6.07 5.90
CA THR A 51 -7.30 6.91 7.09
C THR A 51 -7.24 8.40 6.75
N ILE A 52 -6.25 8.81 5.94
CA ILE A 52 -6.08 10.22 5.56
C ILE A 52 -7.25 10.70 4.71
N ILE A 53 -7.66 9.92 3.71
CA ILE A 53 -8.74 10.27 2.80
C ILE A 53 -10.06 10.41 3.57
N SER A 54 -10.33 9.48 4.49
CA SER A 54 -11.54 9.56 5.33
C SER A 54 -11.53 10.78 6.25
N ARG A 55 -10.39 11.09 6.89
CA ARG A 55 -10.24 12.30 7.73
C ARG A 55 -10.36 13.61 6.95
N LEU A 56 -10.10 13.58 5.64
CA LEU A 56 -10.38 14.71 4.74
C LEU A 56 -11.87 14.83 4.36
N GLY A 57 -12.72 13.92 4.83
CA GLY A 57 -14.18 13.99 4.66
C GLY A 57 -14.73 13.24 3.45
N PHE A 58 -13.91 12.42 2.77
CA PHE A 58 -14.37 11.60 1.65
C PHE A 58 -14.92 10.25 2.14
N LYS A 59 -15.92 9.71 1.45
CA LYS A 59 -16.45 8.37 1.70
C LYS A 59 -15.45 7.34 1.23
N THR A 60 -14.75 6.72 2.17
CA THR A 60 -13.61 5.85 1.91
C THR A 60 -13.88 4.43 2.36
N GLY A 61 -13.52 3.46 1.52
CA GLY A 61 -13.50 2.04 1.86
C GLY A 61 -12.10 1.47 1.76
N ILE A 62 -11.91 0.27 2.28
CA ILE A 62 -10.65 -0.46 2.18
C ILE A 62 -10.92 -1.92 1.77
N ILE A 63 -10.09 -2.43 0.88
CA ILE A 63 -9.96 -3.86 0.55
C ILE A 63 -8.60 -4.29 1.05
N ALA A 64 -8.59 -5.23 1.97
CA ALA A 64 -7.38 -5.78 2.58
C ALA A 64 -7.68 -7.18 3.13
N CYS A 65 -6.64 -7.96 3.40
CA CYS A 65 -6.76 -9.21 4.12
C CYS A 65 -6.18 -9.07 5.53
N ILE A 66 -6.89 -9.62 6.53
CA ILE A 66 -6.46 -9.70 7.93
C ILE A 66 -6.77 -11.08 8.50
N GLY A 67 -6.11 -11.46 9.57
CA GLY A 67 -6.42 -12.66 10.35
C GLY A 67 -7.62 -12.45 11.29
N ASP A 68 -8.18 -13.55 11.78
CA ASP A 68 -9.17 -13.53 12.86
C ASP A 68 -8.44 -13.55 14.22
N ASP A 69 -7.72 -12.47 14.52
CA ASP A 69 -6.87 -12.32 15.69
C ASP A 69 -6.98 -10.92 16.33
N ALA A 70 -6.28 -10.72 17.45
CA ALA A 70 -6.31 -9.46 18.18
C ALA A 70 -5.80 -8.27 17.35
N ALA A 71 -4.83 -8.49 16.46
CA ALA A 71 -4.29 -7.46 15.58
C ALA A 71 -5.31 -7.08 14.50
N GLY A 72 -6.02 -8.07 13.91
CA GLY A 72 -7.11 -7.83 12.97
C GLY A 72 -8.26 -7.04 13.61
N GLN A 73 -8.65 -7.40 14.84
CA GLN A 73 -9.68 -6.67 15.60
C GLN A 73 -9.23 -5.23 15.90
N PHE A 74 -7.93 -5.01 16.15
CA PHE A 74 -7.39 -3.66 16.35
C PHE A 74 -7.51 -2.82 15.08
N ILE A 75 -7.22 -3.39 13.90
CA ILE A 75 -7.40 -2.73 12.59
C ILE A 75 -8.87 -2.36 12.37
N LEU A 76 -9.80 -3.31 12.54
CA LEU A 76 -11.24 -3.07 12.35
C LEU A 76 -11.77 -1.98 13.27
N LYS A 77 -11.33 -1.97 14.54
CA LYS A 77 -11.68 -0.93 15.51
C LYS A 77 -11.16 0.44 15.05
N SER A 78 -9.95 0.52 14.53
CA SER A 78 -9.38 1.77 14.05
C SER A 78 -10.12 2.28 12.80
N CYS A 79 -10.44 1.41 11.85
CA CYS A 79 -11.26 1.77 10.69
C CYS A 79 -12.60 2.39 11.11
N LYS A 80 -13.26 1.78 12.12
CA LYS A 80 -14.52 2.30 12.65
C LYS A 80 -14.38 3.70 13.25
N GLN A 81 -13.28 3.97 13.94
CA GLN A 81 -13.00 5.29 14.54
C GLN A 81 -12.82 6.37 13.46
N ASP A 82 -12.24 6.02 12.34
CA ASP A 82 -12.01 6.92 11.21
C ASP A 82 -13.13 6.86 10.13
N ASN A 83 -14.28 6.20 10.43
CA ASN A 83 -15.43 6.04 9.51
C ASN A 83 -15.05 5.44 8.15
N ILE A 84 -14.10 4.53 8.13
CA ILE A 84 -13.71 3.77 6.93
C ILE A 84 -14.65 2.58 6.79
N ASP A 85 -15.19 2.38 5.59
CA ASP A 85 -16.01 1.21 5.23
C ASP A 85 -15.12 -0.04 5.15
N VAL A 86 -15.42 -1.03 5.98
CA VAL A 86 -14.65 -2.27 6.14
C VAL A 86 -15.29 -3.49 5.49
N GLU A 87 -16.40 -3.33 4.77
CA GLU A 87 -17.09 -4.47 4.14
C GLU A 87 -16.19 -5.17 3.12
N GLY A 88 -15.18 -4.50 2.56
CA GLY A 88 -14.19 -5.07 1.65
C GLY A 88 -13.01 -5.76 2.36
N ILE A 89 -12.95 -5.75 3.69
CA ILE A 89 -11.89 -6.46 4.42
C ILE A 89 -12.24 -7.93 4.51
N LYS A 90 -11.34 -8.78 4.01
CA LYS A 90 -11.42 -10.22 4.16
C LYS A 90 -10.76 -10.65 5.46
N VAL A 91 -11.55 -11.25 6.37
CA VAL A 91 -11.02 -11.91 7.56
C VAL A 91 -10.77 -13.39 7.21
N ASP A 92 -9.53 -13.83 7.19
CA ASP A 92 -9.15 -15.23 6.94
C ASP A 92 -8.63 -15.87 8.23
N PRO A 93 -9.33 -16.88 8.80
CA PRO A 93 -8.93 -17.52 10.05
C PRO A 93 -7.68 -18.40 9.92
N ASN A 94 -7.18 -18.64 8.70
CA ASN A 94 -6.04 -19.49 8.45
C ASN A 94 -4.71 -18.72 8.35
N ILE A 95 -4.74 -17.40 8.45
CA ILE A 95 -3.56 -16.53 8.38
C ILE A 95 -3.51 -15.60 9.59
N ASP A 96 -2.31 -15.16 9.93
CA ASP A 96 -2.13 -14.13 10.96
C ASP A 96 -2.28 -12.74 10.34
N THR A 97 -2.78 -11.77 11.08
CA THR A 97 -2.68 -10.37 10.69
C THR A 97 -1.21 -9.93 10.65
N SER A 98 -0.82 -9.21 9.63
CA SER A 98 0.55 -8.69 9.52
C SER A 98 0.85 -7.68 10.62
N MET A 99 1.99 -7.90 11.27
CA MET A 99 2.54 -7.02 12.30
C MET A 99 3.97 -6.66 11.95
N ASN A 100 4.32 -5.38 12.12
CA ASN A 100 5.67 -4.87 11.96
C ASN A 100 6.18 -4.36 13.30
N ILE A 101 7.31 -4.87 13.75
CA ILE A 101 8.06 -4.29 14.87
C ILE A 101 9.11 -3.37 14.28
N GLY A 102 8.96 -2.07 14.50
CA GLY A 102 9.92 -1.06 14.03
C GLY A 102 10.99 -0.81 15.08
N LEU A 103 12.20 -1.23 14.82
CA LEU A 103 13.38 -0.90 15.63
C LEU A 103 13.88 0.48 15.17
N VAL A 104 13.69 1.49 16.02
CA VAL A 104 14.01 2.90 15.69
C VAL A 104 15.18 3.36 16.54
N THR A 105 16.27 3.75 15.90
CA THR A 105 17.48 4.27 16.56
C THR A 105 17.33 5.73 16.98
N ASP A 106 18.24 6.25 17.79
CA ASP A 106 18.21 7.63 18.29
C ASP A 106 18.24 8.67 17.15
N ASP A 107 18.95 8.38 16.06
CA ASP A 107 19.02 9.22 14.85
C ASP A 107 17.80 9.09 13.94
N GLY A 108 16.86 8.19 14.29
CA GLY A 108 15.59 8.01 13.58
C GLY A 108 15.63 6.99 12.44
N GLU A 109 16.75 6.29 12.22
CA GLU A 109 16.82 5.17 11.29
C GLU A 109 15.92 4.03 11.75
N ARG A 110 15.35 3.29 10.80
CA ARG A 110 14.33 2.26 11.08
C ARG A 110 14.66 0.95 10.41
N THR A 111 14.57 -0.13 11.18
CA THR A 111 14.56 -1.51 10.68
C THR A 111 13.27 -2.18 11.09
N PHE A 112 12.61 -2.87 10.16
CA PHE A 112 11.36 -3.57 10.44
C PHE A 112 11.57 -5.07 10.54
N VAL A 113 10.96 -5.67 11.56
CA VAL A 113 10.76 -7.10 11.68
C VAL A 113 9.29 -7.39 11.41
N THR A 114 8.99 -8.25 10.45
CA THR A 114 7.63 -8.59 10.04
C THR A 114 7.40 -10.10 10.07
N ASN A 115 6.17 -10.53 10.36
CA ASN A 115 5.80 -11.94 10.35
C ASN A 115 5.58 -12.44 8.90
N ARG A 116 6.34 -13.44 8.46
CA ARG A 116 6.25 -14.02 7.10
C ARG A 116 4.92 -14.70 6.78
N ASN A 117 4.18 -15.14 7.79
CA ASN A 117 2.85 -15.74 7.62
C ASN A 117 1.73 -14.71 7.73
N GLY A 118 2.08 -13.44 7.86
CA GLY A 118 1.12 -12.36 7.98
C GLY A 118 0.34 -12.09 6.69
N SER A 119 -0.80 -11.46 6.86
CA SER A 119 -1.76 -11.17 5.79
C SER A 119 -1.15 -10.42 4.60
N LEU A 120 -0.21 -9.48 4.83
CA LEU A 120 0.50 -8.78 3.75
C LEU A 120 1.19 -9.76 2.76
N TRP A 121 1.77 -10.86 3.27
CA TRP A 121 2.46 -11.87 2.45
C TRP A 121 1.52 -12.90 1.82
N LYS A 122 0.28 -12.98 2.30
CA LYS A 122 -0.72 -13.97 1.89
C LYS A 122 -1.87 -13.39 1.10
N GLU A 123 -2.05 -12.05 1.14
CA GLU A 123 -3.07 -11.36 0.37
C GLU A 123 -2.89 -11.62 -1.13
N ASN A 124 -3.93 -12.17 -1.74
CA ASN A 124 -3.96 -12.56 -3.15
C ASN A 124 -5.32 -12.18 -3.77
N LEU A 125 -5.51 -12.51 -5.04
CA LEU A 125 -6.71 -12.14 -5.80
C LEU A 125 -8.03 -12.66 -5.19
N GLU A 126 -8.01 -13.79 -4.48
CA GLU A 126 -9.21 -14.36 -3.83
C GLU A 126 -9.70 -13.51 -2.64
N HIS A 127 -8.82 -12.68 -2.09
CA HIS A 127 -9.16 -11.75 -1.01
C HIS A 127 -9.75 -10.43 -1.52
N VAL A 128 -9.72 -10.17 -2.83
CA VAL A 128 -10.23 -8.93 -3.41
C VAL A 128 -11.74 -8.99 -3.59
N ASP A 129 -12.47 -8.19 -2.83
CA ASP A 129 -13.91 -8.03 -3.01
C ASP A 129 -14.23 -7.11 -4.21
N PHE A 130 -14.39 -7.70 -5.38
CA PHE A 130 -14.70 -6.99 -6.61
C PHE A 130 -16.05 -6.27 -6.56
N GLU A 131 -17.05 -6.86 -5.89
CA GLU A 131 -18.38 -6.23 -5.80
C GLU A 131 -18.35 -4.99 -4.91
N LYS A 132 -17.54 -5.03 -3.85
CA LYS A 132 -17.28 -3.85 -3.03
C LYS A 132 -16.46 -2.79 -3.79
N MET A 133 -15.42 -3.22 -4.51
CA MET A 133 -14.60 -2.34 -5.34
C MET A 133 -15.43 -1.52 -6.33
N LYS A 134 -16.38 -2.15 -7.02
CA LYS A 134 -17.26 -1.51 -8.01
C LYS A 134 -18.11 -0.38 -7.43
N GLN A 135 -18.27 -0.29 -6.11
CA GLN A 135 -19.05 0.78 -5.46
C GLN A 135 -18.29 2.10 -5.34
N ALA A 136 -17.01 2.16 -5.68
CA ALA A 136 -16.19 3.36 -5.58
C ALA A 136 -15.99 4.07 -6.94
N LYS A 137 -15.73 5.38 -6.88
CA LYS A 137 -15.37 6.19 -8.06
C LYS A 137 -13.89 6.00 -8.44
N ILE A 138 -13.04 5.87 -7.41
CA ILE A 138 -11.59 5.77 -7.53
C ILE A 138 -11.14 4.47 -6.84
N LEU A 139 -10.30 3.69 -7.53
CA LEU A 139 -9.49 2.64 -6.95
C LEU A 139 -8.09 3.19 -6.68
N SER A 140 -7.67 3.20 -5.42
CA SER A 140 -6.29 3.48 -5.05
C SER A 140 -5.58 2.18 -4.71
N LEU A 141 -4.65 1.74 -5.56
CA LEU A 141 -3.74 0.65 -5.23
C LEU A 141 -2.56 1.23 -4.45
N ALA A 142 -2.59 0.97 -3.17
CA ALA A 142 -1.66 1.56 -2.23
C ALA A 142 -0.34 0.79 -2.15
N SER A 143 0.45 0.83 -3.16
CA SER A 143 1.78 0.28 -3.35
C SER A 143 1.83 -1.07 -4.07
N ILE A 144 2.17 -1.01 -5.35
CA ILE A 144 2.65 -2.15 -6.12
C ILE A 144 3.85 -2.78 -5.38
N PHE A 145 3.96 -4.10 -5.37
CA PHE A 145 4.95 -4.94 -4.68
C PHE A 145 4.79 -5.03 -3.15
N ASN A 146 3.87 -4.30 -2.53
CA ASN A 146 3.70 -4.40 -1.08
C ASN A 146 3.08 -5.75 -0.68
N CYS A 147 2.05 -6.22 -1.38
CA CYS A 147 1.46 -7.56 -1.23
C CYS A 147 1.97 -8.45 -2.37
N PRO A 148 3.00 -9.31 -2.14
CA PRO A 148 3.70 -10.00 -3.24
C PRO A 148 2.84 -10.95 -4.08
N LEU A 149 1.74 -11.45 -3.54
CA LEU A 149 0.82 -12.32 -4.29
C LEU A 149 -0.22 -11.53 -5.12
N LEU A 150 -0.31 -10.21 -4.94
CA LEU A 150 -0.95 -9.29 -5.88
C LEU A 150 0.07 -8.88 -6.94
N ASP A 151 0.57 -9.86 -7.69
CA ASP A 151 1.55 -9.68 -8.74
C ASP A 151 1.00 -8.93 -9.97
N GLY A 152 1.83 -8.69 -10.96
CA GLY A 152 1.43 -7.94 -12.15
C GLY A 152 0.21 -8.53 -12.88
N LYS A 153 0.03 -9.86 -12.87
CA LYS A 153 -1.14 -10.51 -13.48
C LYS A 153 -2.40 -10.27 -12.67
N ALA A 154 -2.33 -10.42 -11.36
CA ALA A 154 -3.42 -10.11 -10.45
C ALA A 154 -3.83 -8.62 -10.58
N LEU A 155 -2.86 -7.71 -10.66
CA LEU A 155 -3.12 -6.29 -10.86
C LEU A 155 -3.82 -6.00 -12.18
N VAL A 156 -3.44 -6.68 -13.26
CA VAL A 156 -4.11 -6.56 -14.56
C VAL A 156 -5.58 -6.96 -14.47
N GLU A 157 -5.91 -8.06 -13.78
CA GLU A 157 -7.30 -8.49 -13.58
C GLU A 157 -8.09 -7.46 -12.78
N ILE A 158 -7.54 -6.98 -11.67
CA ILE A 158 -8.17 -5.95 -10.84
C ILE A 158 -8.43 -4.68 -11.64
N PHE A 159 -7.43 -4.19 -12.37
CA PHE A 159 -7.53 -2.94 -13.10
C PHE A 159 -8.46 -3.04 -14.31
N LYS A 160 -8.53 -4.19 -14.99
CA LYS A 160 -9.52 -4.46 -16.06
C LYS A 160 -10.95 -4.31 -15.52
N VAL A 161 -11.25 -4.90 -14.37
CA VAL A 161 -12.56 -4.76 -13.73
C VAL A 161 -12.84 -3.30 -13.35
N ALA A 162 -11.88 -2.63 -12.73
CA ALA A 162 -12.04 -1.21 -12.36
C ALA A 162 -12.30 -0.31 -13.58
N LYS A 163 -11.58 -0.54 -14.68
CA LYS A 163 -11.79 0.23 -15.93
C LYS A 163 -13.13 -0.07 -16.59
N ALA A 164 -13.58 -1.31 -16.58
CA ALA A 164 -14.92 -1.68 -17.10
C ALA A 164 -16.04 -0.96 -16.35
N GLU A 165 -15.83 -0.68 -15.05
CA GLU A 165 -16.76 0.09 -14.20
C GLU A 165 -16.54 1.62 -14.26
N GLY A 166 -15.68 2.10 -15.15
CA GLY A 166 -15.40 3.52 -15.35
C GLY A 166 -14.68 4.19 -14.18
N MET A 167 -13.95 3.42 -13.37
CA MET A 167 -13.21 3.94 -12.23
C MET A 167 -11.92 4.65 -12.68
N THR A 168 -11.53 5.68 -11.93
CA THR A 168 -10.17 6.22 -11.99
C THR A 168 -9.26 5.30 -11.17
N ILE A 169 -8.08 4.98 -11.70
CA ILE A 169 -7.09 4.16 -11.01
C ILE A 169 -5.90 5.03 -10.61
N THR A 170 -5.60 5.05 -9.34
CA THR A 170 -4.37 5.61 -8.78
C THR A 170 -3.50 4.48 -8.24
N ALA A 171 -2.18 4.62 -8.34
CA ALA A 171 -1.25 3.66 -7.78
C ALA A 171 0.02 4.33 -7.24
N ASP A 172 0.56 3.76 -6.19
CA ASP A 172 1.92 4.01 -5.71
C ASP A 172 2.74 2.71 -5.84
N MET A 173 4.00 2.71 -5.46
CA MET A 173 4.83 1.51 -5.41
C MET A 173 5.81 1.60 -4.25
N ILE A 174 6.34 0.44 -3.86
CA ILE A 174 7.53 0.32 -3.04
C ILE A 174 8.66 -0.31 -3.86
N LYS A 175 9.85 -0.40 -3.28
CA LYS A 175 10.96 -1.15 -3.90
C LYS A 175 10.55 -2.61 -4.10
N PRO A 176 10.92 -3.23 -5.24
CA PRO A 176 10.70 -4.66 -5.49
C PRO A 176 11.16 -5.52 -4.31
N ARG A 177 10.37 -6.52 -3.94
CA ARG A 177 10.67 -7.40 -2.80
C ARG A 177 11.29 -8.73 -3.20
N LEU A 178 10.90 -9.24 -4.37
CA LEU A 178 11.26 -10.58 -4.85
C LEU A 178 12.07 -10.53 -6.16
N GLY A 179 12.58 -9.35 -6.52
CA GLY A 179 13.36 -9.16 -7.74
C GLY A 179 12.50 -8.85 -8.97
N GLU A 180 11.30 -8.36 -8.73
CA GLU A 180 10.38 -7.94 -9.80
C GLU A 180 10.99 -6.81 -10.64
N THR A 181 10.62 -6.78 -11.90
CA THR A 181 11.10 -5.83 -12.90
C THR A 181 9.96 -4.98 -13.46
N LEU A 182 10.28 -3.97 -14.25
CA LEU A 182 9.29 -3.15 -14.94
C LEU A 182 8.42 -3.99 -15.90
N ASP A 183 8.99 -4.99 -16.55
CA ASP A 183 8.25 -5.86 -17.48
C ASP A 183 7.16 -6.67 -16.78
N ASP A 184 7.35 -7.02 -15.50
CA ASP A 184 6.35 -7.76 -14.72
C ASP A 184 5.08 -6.95 -14.45
N ILE A 185 5.17 -5.62 -14.41
CA ILE A 185 4.05 -4.71 -14.11
C ILE A 185 3.64 -3.81 -15.26
N LYS A 186 4.34 -3.85 -16.40
CA LYS A 186 4.12 -2.94 -17.53
C LYS A 186 2.69 -2.98 -18.05
N GLU A 187 2.08 -4.16 -18.18
CA GLU A 187 0.69 -4.27 -18.62
C GLU A 187 -0.24 -3.62 -17.58
N ALA A 188 -0.02 -3.85 -16.29
CA ALA A 188 -0.82 -3.25 -15.23
C ALA A 188 -0.70 -1.71 -15.23
N LEU A 189 0.50 -1.16 -15.42
CA LEU A 189 0.73 0.28 -15.49
C LEU A 189 -0.06 0.96 -16.61
N SER A 190 -0.36 0.26 -17.72
CA SER A 190 -1.14 0.81 -18.83
C SER A 190 -2.58 1.17 -18.48
N TYR A 191 -3.10 0.65 -17.37
CA TYR A 191 -4.43 0.97 -16.84
C TYR A 191 -4.43 2.14 -15.85
N VAL A 192 -3.25 2.58 -15.36
CA VAL A 192 -3.13 3.56 -14.29
C VAL A 192 -3.34 4.99 -14.82
N ASP A 193 -4.25 5.73 -14.20
CA ASP A 193 -4.48 7.13 -14.53
C ASP A 193 -3.49 8.06 -13.84
N TYR A 194 -3.13 7.76 -12.57
CA TYR A 194 -2.20 8.56 -11.78
C TYR A 194 -1.25 7.63 -11.02
N PHE A 195 0.05 7.78 -11.24
CA PHE A 195 1.09 6.98 -10.61
C PHE A 195 2.03 7.84 -9.78
N PHE A 196 2.23 7.47 -8.51
CA PHE A 196 2.91 8.29 -7.50
C PHE A 196 4.22 7.68 -6.95
N PRO A 197 5.15 7.13 -7.75
CA PRO A 197 6.38 6.56 -7.23
C PRO A 197 7.27 7.64 -6.61
N ASN A 198 8.19 7.26 -5.69
CA ASN A 198 9.32 8.11 -5.42
C ASN A 198 10.45 7.88 -6.45
N PHE A 199 11.41 8.81 -6.50
CA PHE A 199 12.49 8.75 -7.49
C PHE A 199 13.34 7.47 -7.33
N ASP A 200 13.68 7.07 -6.09
CA ASP A 200 14.54 5.91 -5.84
C ASP A 200 13.87 4.60 -6.28
N GLU A 201 12.57 4.48 -6.06
CA GLU A 201 11.76 3.34 -6.52
C GLU A 201 11.68 3.31 -8.06
N ALA A 202 11.36 4.44 -8.67
CA ALA A 202 11.23 4.58 -10.11
C ALA A 202 12.59 4.37 -10.82
N TYR A 203 13.69 4.88 -10.25
CA TYR A 203 15.04 4.63 -10.71
C TYR A 203 15.37 3.12 -10.76
N LEU A 204 15.08 2.40 -9.67
CA LEU A 204 15.32 0.95 -9.62
C LEU A 204 14.57 0.18 -10.71
N MET A 205 13.36 0.63 -11.06
CA MET A 205 12.53 -0.01 -12.08
C MET A 205 12.96 0.33 -13.51
N THR A 206 13.39 1.57 -13.74
CA THR A 206 13.67 2.08 -15.09
C THR A 206 15.15 1.98 -15.46
N GLY A 207 16.05 1.96 -14.48
CA GLY A 207 17.50 2.05 -14.68
C GLY A 207 17.99 3.43 -15.13
N GLU A 208 17.11 4.41 -15.27
CA GLU A 208 17.44 5.76 -15.71
C GLU A 208 17.77 6.65 -14.51
N THR A 209 18.78 7.51 -14.65
CA THR A 209 19.26 8.41 -13.58
C THR A 209 18.73 9.84 -13.68
N ASP A 210 18.18 10.21 -14.81
CA ASP A 210 17.59 11.53 -15.08
C ASP A 210 16.09 11.48 -14.83
N GLU A 211 15.56 12.43 -14.07
CA GLU A 211 14.15 12.47 -13.65
C GLU A 211 13.17 12.49 -14.84
N ALA A 212 13.52 13.24 -15.89
CA ALA A 212 12.66 13.32 -17.08
C ALA A 212 12.64 11.98 -17.82
N LYS A 213 13.79 11.32 -17.96
CA LYS A 213 13.87 9.99 -18.60
C LYS A 213 13.16 8.92 -17.80
N VAL A 214 13.33 8.90 -16.46
CA VAL A 214 12.59 8.00 -15.57
C VAL A 214 11.09 8.17 -15.77
N ALA A 215 10.59 9.41 -15.74
CA ALA A 215 9.18 9.69 -15.92
C ALA A 215 8.68 9.35 -17.34
N ASP A 216 9.51 9.56 -18.39
CA ASP A 216 9.18 9.19 -19.77
C ASP A 216 9.08 7.67 -19.94
N VAL A 217 9.96 6.87 -19.32
CA VAL A 217 9.86 5.40 -19.34
C VAL A 217 8.52 4.95 -18.73
N LEU A 218 8.15 5.45 -17.55
CA LEU A 218 6.88 5.10 -16.90
C LEU A 218 5.67 5.57 -17.71
N TYR A 219 5.73 6.78 -18.27
CA TYR A 219 4.69 7.29 -19.16
C TYR A 219 4.51 6.43 -20.41
N ASN A 220 5.61 5.96 -21.00
CA ASN A 220 5.60 5.07 -22.17
C ASN A 220 5.10 3.65 -21.85
N CYS A 221 5.02 3.26 -20.56
CA CYS A 221 4.28 2.07 -20.13
C CYS A 221 2.76 2.25 -20.19
N GLY A 222 2.26 3.46 -20.53
CA GLY A 222 0.85 3.75 -20.69
C GLY A 222 0.21 4.50 -19.51
N VAL A 223 0.97 4.83 -18.47
CA VAL A 223 0.50 5.68 -17.36
C VAL A 223 0.11 7.06 -17.90
N LYS A 224 -1.09 7.54 -17.54
CA LYS A 224 -1.56 8.85 -18.06
C LYS A 224 -0.89 10.04 -17.39
N ASN A 225 -0.67 9.95 -16.07
CA ASN A 225 -0.05 11.00 -15.28
C ASN A 225 0.96 10.36 -14.33
N VAL A 226 2.25 10.58 -14.54
CA VAL A 226 3.31 10.20 -13.63
C VAL A 226 3.60 11.40 -12.72
N ILE A 227 3.48 11.21 -11.41
CA ILE A 227 3.72 12.24 -10.39
C ILE A 227 4.79 11.70 -9.46
N MET A 228 6.04 11.85 -9.86
CA MET A 228 7.18 11.27 -9.15
C MET A 228 7.63 12.16 -8.00
N LYS A 229 7.65 11.62 -6.78
CA LYS A 229 8.10 12.31 -5.56
C LYS A 229 9.63 12.44 -5.57
N ILE A 230 10.16 13.65 -5.43
CA ILE A 230 11.61 13.95 -5.48
C ILE A 230 12.11 14.63 -4.18
N GLY A 231 11.56 14.19 -3.05
CA GLY A 231 11.93 14.64 -1.71
C GLY A 231 11.65 16.13 -1.50
N LYS A 232 12.62 16.86 -0.93
CA LYS A 232 12.49 18.30 -0.61
C LYS A 232 12.29 19.20 -1.83
N ARG A 233 12.57 18.69 -3.04
CA ARG A 233 12.37 19.43 -4.30
C ARG A 233 10.93 19.37 -4.81
N GLY A 234 10.05 18.63 -4.15
CA GLY A 234 8.65 18.48 -4.51
C GLY A 234 8.36 17.25 -5.35
N CYS A 235 7.74 17.41 -6.51
CA CYS A 235 7.45 16.32 -7.44
C CYS A 235 7.76 16.70 -8.89
N TYR A 236 8.11 15.70 -9.69
CA TYR A 236 8.23 15.81 -11.14
C TYR A 236 6.96 15.25 -11.78
N ILE A 237 6.34 16.01 -12.68
CA ILE A 237 5.07 15.61 -13.33
C ILE A 237 5.32 15.38 -14.82
N ARG A 238 4.90 14.20 -15.31
CA ARG A 238 4.88 13.85 -16.72
C ARG A 238 3.46 13.44 -17.13
N ASN A 239 2.87 14.19 -18.00
CA ASN A 239 1.58 13.91 -18.64
C ASN A 239 1.62 14.39 -20.11
N LYS A 240 0.46 14.42 -20.78
CA LYS A 240 0.35 14.98 -22.14
C LYS A 240 0.78 16.43 -22.21
#